data_537ff7634c623df47491a65fec383fe1
#
_entry.id   537ff7634c623df47491a65fec383fe1
#
_cell.length_a   1.000
_cell.length_b   1.000
_cell.length_c   1.000
_cell.angle_alpha   90.00
_cell.angle_beta   90.00
_cell.angle_gamma   90.00
#
_symmetry.space_group_name_H-M   'P 1'
#
loop_
_entity.id
_entity.type
_entity.pdbx_description
1 polymer ?
#
loop_
_entity_poly.entity_id
_entity_poly.type
_entity_poly.pdbx_seq_one_letter_code
_entity_poly.pdbx_strand_id
1 'polypeptide(L)'
;PDSGSRYLSKFYDDKWMREFGFLSTEFDEMTLSDLLIAKPNKALHVATLGDSIRKVVAIMHQHSISQMPVVGTGGELVGLIEEVDLLNHMLEKHEHSHEEPIDDLVQNAGAVFPPETSLDETMPSLTAGYALIVVENSQPIGILTKIDVLDYVAGKI
;
A
#
# COMPACT_ATOMS: atom_id res chain seq x y z
N PRO A 1 21.53 8.70 -23.62
CA PRO A 1 21.63 8.30 -23.43
C PRO A 1 21.71 8.06 -23.08
N ASP A 2 21.83 8.31 -22.87
CA ASP A 2 21.91 7.81 -22.72
C ASP A 2 21.61 7.55 -22.30
N SER A 3 21.61 7.70 -21.95
CA SER A 3 21.33 7.25 -21.53
C SER A 3 20.95 6.89 -20.87
N GLY A 4 20.99 7.03 -20.22
CA GLY A 4 20.69 6.61 -19.60
C GLY A 4 20.34 6.72 -18.94
N SER A 5 20.25 7.14 -18.36
CA SER A 5 19.79 7.20 -17.73
C SER A 5 19.21 7.84 -17.55
N ARG A 6 19.03 8.26 -17.70
CA ARG A 6 18.35 8.80 -17.56
C ARG A 6 17.29 8.68 -17.22
N TYR A 7 17.06 8.60 -16.74
CA TYR A 7 15.99 8.36 -16.32
C TYR A 7 15.71 7.52 -15.69
N LEU A 8 16.08 7.50 -14.93
CA LEU A 8 15.81 6.80 -14.61
C LEU A 8 15.19 6.39 -14.66
N SER A 9 14.93 6.62 -14.80
CA SER A 9 14.40 6.16 -15.08
C SER A 9 13.89 6.01 -15.74
N LYS A 10 14.07 6.39 -16.03
CA LYS A 10 13.40 6.14 -16.71
C LYS A 10 13.25 5.21 -17.22
N PHE A 11 13.55 4.82 -16.67
CA PHE A 11 13.38 4.00 -17.13
C PHE A 11 13.35 3.06 -17.19
N TYR A 12 13.08 3.69 -17.35
CA TYR A 12 12.85 2.31 -17.69
C TYR A 12 13.85 1.75 -18.65
N ASP A 13 14.13 0.47 -18.44
CA ASP A 13 14.99 -0.29 -19.30
C ASP A 13 14.21 -0.61 -20.60
N ASP A 14 14.76 -0.21 -21.74
CA ASP A 14 14.11 -0.46 -23.03
C ASP A 14 13.96 -1.95 -23.30
N LYS A 15 14.92 -2.74 -22.86
CA LYS A 15 14.86 -4.18 -23.07
C LYS A 15 13.66 -4.77 -22.35
N TRP A 16 13.44 -4.34 -21.13
CA TRP A 16 12.29 -4.79 -20.37
C TRP A 16 10.99 -4.45 -21.10
N MET A 17 10.93 -3.24 -21.62
CA MET A 17 9.73 -2.78 -22.33
C MET A 17 9.46 -3.60 -23.58
N ARG A 18 10.52 -4.00 -24.29
CA ARG A 18 10.35 -4.80 -25.50
C ARG A 18 9.85 -6.21 -25.17
N GLU A 19 10.35 -6.80 -24.10
CA GLU A 19 9.93 -8.14 -23.71
C GLU A 19 8.47 -8.15 -23.25
N PHE A 20 8.02 -7.07 -22.66
CA PHE A 20 6.67 -6.95 -22.16
C PHE A 20 5.93 -5.81 -22.86
N GLY A 21 6.23 -5.61 -24.14
CA GLY A 21 5.70 -4.48 -24.87
C GLY A 21 4.18 -4.43 -24.90
N PHE A 22 3.54 -5.57 -25.00
CA PHE A 22 2.10 -5.60 -25.01
C PHE A 22 1.53 -5.15 -23.64
N LEU A 23 2.28 -5.39 -22.56
CA LEU A 23 1.86 -4.97 -21.23
C LEU A 23 1.95 -3.47 -21.05
N SER A 24 2.90 -2.80 -21.73
CA SER A 24 3.01 -1.36 -21.58
C SER A 24 1.77 -0.64 -22.08
N THR A 25 1.10 -1.21 -23.10
CA THR A 25 -0.17 -0.68 -23.55
C THR A 25 -1.27 -1.00 -22.56
N GLU A 26 -1.26 -2.21 -22.02
CA GLU A 26 -2.27 -2.64 -21.08
C GLU A 26 -2.17 -1.91 -19.74
N PHE A 27 -0.96 -1.48 -19.36
CA PHE A 27 -0.76 -0.76 -18.10
C PHE A 27 -1.61 0.50 -18.04
N ASP A 28 -1.77 1.17 -19.18
CA ASP A 28 -2.58 2.39 -19.22
C ASP A 28 -4.05 2.09 -19.00
N GLU A 29 -4.46 0.85 -19.30
CA GLU A 29 -5.84 0.44 -19.17
C GLU A 29 -6.13 -0.29 -17.87
N MET A 30 -5.08 -0.78 -17.18
CA MET A 30 -5.26 -1.46 -15.90
C MET A 30 -5.53 -0.43 -14.82
N THR A 31 -6.58 -0.68 -14.05
CA THR A 31 -6.93 0.20 -12.93
C THR A 31 -6.68 -0.51 -11.62
N LEU A 32 -6.64 0.27 -10.54
CA LEU A 32 -6.48 -0.30 -9.22
C LEU A 32 -7.67 -1.19 -8.87
N SER A 33 -8.84 -0.86 -9.39
CA SER A 33 -10.02 -1.70 -9.21
C SER A 33 -9.81 -3.09 -9.78
N ASP A 34 -9.19 -3.17 -10.97
CA ASP A 34 -8.90 -4.46 -11.59
C ASP A 34 -7.98 -5.31 -10.72
N LEU A 35 -6.98 -4.69 -10.13
CA LEU A 35 -6.05 -5.39 -9.26
C LEU A 35 -6.72 -5.87 -7.98
N LEU A 36 -7.60 -5.05 -7.42
CA LEU A 36 -8.31 -5.43 -6.21
C LEU A 36 -9.22 -6.62 -6.46
N ILE A 37 -9.88 -6.64 -7.60
CA ILE A 37 -10.75 -7.76 -7.97
C ILE A 37 -9.96 -9.04 -8.14
N ALA A 38 -8.77 -8.94 -8.72
CA ALA A 38 -7.94 -10.10 -9.00
C ALA A 38 -7.16 -10.61 -7.77
N LYS A 39 -7.06 -9.78 -6.74
CA LYS A 39 -6.27 -10.12 -5.56
C LYS A 39 -6.89 -11.32 -4.83
N PRO A 40 -6.07 -12.37 -4.54
CA PRO A 40 -6.61 -13.58 -3.91
C PRO A 40 -7.19 -13.34 -2.53
N ASN A 41 -6.54 -12.50 -1.74
CA ASN A 41 -7.03 -12.16 -0.41
C ASN A 41 -7.58 -10.76 -0.45
N LYS A 42 -8.90 -10.66 -0.46
CA LYS A 42 -9.57 -9.36 -0.61
C LYS A 42 -9.94 -8.72 0.72
N ALA A 43 -9.66 -9.39 1.83
CA ALA A 43 -9.98 -8.83 3.13
C ALA A 43 -9.09 -7.62 3.42
N LEU A 44 -9.72 -6.52 3.79
CA LEU A 44 -9.01 -5.32 4.18
C LEU A 44 -9.13 -5.18 5.69
N HIS A 45 -7.97 -5.09 6.35
CA HIS A 45 -7.93 -4.88 7.78
C HIS A 45 -7.53 -3.45 8.05
N VAL A 46 -8.32 -2.75 8.82
CA VAL A 46 -8.07 -1.35 9.17
C VAL A 46 -8.02 -1.19 10.67
N ALA A 47 -7.25 -0.20 11.11
CA ALA A 47 -7.23 0.20 12.50
C ALA A 47 -8.06 1.48 12.62
N THR A 48 -8.61 1.72 13.79
CA THR A 48 -9.41 2.91 14.06
C THR A 48 -8.69 3.76 15.09
N LEU A 49 -8.76 5.06 14.94
CA LEU A 49 -8.20 5.97 15.96
C LEU A 49 -8.78 5.58 17.31
N GLY A 50 -7.91 5.53 18.32
CA GLY A 50 -8.30 5.10 19.64
C GLY A 50 -8.07 3.63 19.93
N ASP A 51 -7.80 2.83 18.89
CA ASP A 51 -7.47 1.43 19.12
C ASP A 51 -6.16 1.31 19.87
N SER A 52 -6.06 0.28 20.71
CA SER A 52 -4.82 0.06 21.46
C SER A 52 -3.75 -0.56 20.57
N ILE A 53 -2.51 -0.33 20.94
CA ILE A 53 -1.38 -0.93 20.24
C ILE A 53 -1.51 -2.45 20.27
N ARG A 54 -1.93 -3.00 21.41
CA ARG A 54 -2.13 -4.46 21.54
C ARG A 54 -3.08 -4.98 20.48
N LYS A 55 -4.20 -4.29 20.29
CA LYS A 55 -5.20 -4.72 19.33
C LYS A 55 -4.65 -4.73 17.91
N VAL A 56 -3.95 -3.67 17.54
CA VAL A 56 -3.40 -3.54 16.19
C VAL A 56 -2.31 -4.58 15.96
N VAL A 57 -1.44 -4.79 16.94
CA VAL A 57 -0.38 -5.80 16.83
C VAL A 57 -0.99 -7.18 16.65
N ALA A 58 -2.06 -7.47 17.40
CA ALA A 58 -2.72 -8.78 17.30
C ALA A 58 -3.28 -9.00 15.89
N ILE A 59 -3.88 -7.97 15.30
CA ILE A 59 -4.42 -8.07 13.95
C ILE A 59 -3.31 -8.29 12.94
N MET A 60 -2.22 -7.53 13.06
CA MET A 60 -1.08 -7.68 12.16
C MET A 60 -0.48 -9.08 12.24
N HIS A 61 -0.35 -9.60 13.45
CA HIS A 61 0.21 -10.93 13.66
C HIS A 61 -0.71 -12.00 13.12
N GLN A 62 -2.01 -11.89 13.42
CA GLN A 62 -2.99 -12.89 13.00
C GLN A 62 -3.05 -13.01 11.48
N HIS A 63 -2.93 -11.91 10.77
CA HIS A 63 -3.09 -11.87 9.30
C HIS A 63 -1.76 -11.74 8.57
N SER A 64 -0.64 -11.73 9.28
CA SER A 64 0.70 -11.63 8.69
C SER A 64 0.84 -10.40 7.82
N ILE A 65 0.37 -9.26 8.30
CA ILE A 65 0.47 -7.99 7.59
C ILE A 65 1.37 -7.06 8.39
N SER A 66 2.06 -6.16 7.69
CA SER A 66 3.03 -5.26 8.30
C SER A 66 2.59 -3.81 8.28
N GLN A 67 1.45 -3.52 7.71
CA GLN A 67 0.92 -2.16 7.67
C GLN A 67 -0.59 -2.20 7.50
N MET A 68 -1.25 -1.17 8.01
CA MET A 68 -2.71 -1.10 7.97
C MET A 68 -3.16 0.34 7.76
N PRO A 69 -4.19 0.57 6.96
CA PRO A 69 -4.82 1.88 6.93
C PRO A 69 -5.46 2.18 8.28
N VAL A 70 -5.44 3.45 8.66
CA VAL A 70 -6.09 3.90 9.88
C VAL A 70 -7.23 4.81 9.52
N VAL A 71 -8.39 4.55 10.10
CA VAL A 71 -9.59 5.33 9.82
C VAL A 71 -10.06 6.04 11.09
N GLY A 72 -10.84 7.10 10.88
CA GLY A 72 -11.48 7.80 11.97
C GLY A 72 -12.80 7.16 12.33
N THR A 73 -13.54 7.81 13.25
CA THR A 73 -14.81 7.27 13.74
C THR A 73 -15.86 7.14 12.65
N GLY A 74 -15.76 7.94 11.60
CA GLY A 74 -16.69 7.86 10.48
C GLY A 74 -16.27 6.91 9.38
N GLY A 75 -15.14 6.22 9.56
CA GLY A 75 -14.63 5.31 8.54
C GLY A 75 -13.74 5.97 7.50
N GLU A 76 -13.54 7.28 7.61
CA GLU A 76 -12.70 7.99 6.65
C GLU A 76 -11.21 7.69 6.90
N LEU A 77 -10.43 7.63 5.84
CA LEU A 77 -9.00 7.37 5.94
C LEU A 77 -8.30 8.54 6.63
N VAL A 78 -7.54 8.23 7.68
CA VAL A 78 -6.76 9.20 8.42
C VAL A 78 -5.27 9.07 8.09
N GLY A 79 -4.80 7.84 7.90
CA GLY A 79 -3.40 7.62 7.63
C GLY A 79 -3.07 6.15 7.59
N LEU A 80 -1.83 5.83 7.90
CA LEU A 80 -1.29 4.49 7.82
C LEU A 80 -0.49 4.20 9.08
N ILE A 81 -0.52 2.95 9.54
CA ILE A 81 0.33 2.53 10.64
C ILE A 81 1.16 1.34 10.20
N GLU A 82 2.44 1.34 10.58
CA GLU A 82 3.37 0.29 10.19
C GLU A 82 3.86 -0.47 11.39
N GLU A 83 4.14 -1.74 11.18
CA GLU A 83 4.64 -2.63 12.23
C GLU A 83 5.90 -2.08 12.89
N VAL A 84 6.80 -1.49 12.08
CA VAL A 84 8.07 -0.99 12.60
C VAL A 84 7.85 0.14 13.59
N ASP A 85 6.84 0.97 13.37
CA ASP A 85 6.54 2.08 14.28
C ASP A 85 6.02 1.56 15.61
N LEU A 86 5.19 0.52 15.56
CA LEU A 86 4.69 -0.12 16.77
C LEU A 86 5.83 -0.75 17.56
N LEU A 87 6.71 -1.44 16.86
CA LEU A 87 7.84 -2.10 17.49
C LEU A 87 8.76 -1.10 18.15
N ASN A 88 9.11 -0.02 17.45
CA ASN A 88 9.98 1.02 18.01
C ASN A 88 9.37 1.65 19.26
N HIS A 89 8.06 1.91 19.22
CA HIS A 89 7.38 2.50 20.36
C HIS A 89 7.43 1.57 21.58
N MET A 90 7.19 0.29 21.34
CA MET A 90 7.18 -0.68 22.44
C MET A 90 8.58 -0.88 23.02
N LEU A 91 9.61 -0.76 22.21
CA LEU A 91 10.99 -0.87 22.68
C LEU A 91 11.43 0.35 23.48
N GLU A 92 10.91 1.52 23.14
CA GLU A 92 11.23 2.75 23.84
C GLU A 92 10.50 2.88 25.15
N LYS A 93 9.26 2.38 25.20
CA LYS A 93 8.43 2.47 26.40
C LYS A 93 8.15 1.08 26.91
N HIS A 94 8.64 0.77 28.09
CA HIS A 94 8.62 -0.60 28.57
C HIS A 94 7.32 -0.99 29.26
N GLU A 95 6.68 -0.08 29.99
CA GLU A 95 5.50 -0.43 30.76
C GLU A 95 4.25 0.14 30.12
N HIS A 96 3.24 -0.70 29.98
CA HIS A 96 1.89 -0.32 29.53
C HIS A 96 1.83 0.27 28.13
N SER A 97 2.93 0.21 27.35
CA SER A 97 2.93 0.77 26.02
C SER A 97 1.91 0.08 25.10
N HIS A 98 1.68 -1.21 25.34
CA HIS A 98 0.74 -1.98 24.53
C HIS A 98 -0.72 -1.60 24.75
N GLU A 99 -1.01 -0.87 25.82
CA GLU A 99 -2.38 -0.43 26.11
C GLU A 99 -2.64 0.99 25.63
N GLU A 100 -1.62 1.67 25.15
CA GLU A 100 -1.76 3.02 24.67
C GLU A 100 -2.46 3.03 23.29
N PRO A 101 -3.16 4.12 22.96
CA PRO A 101 -3.78 4.21 21.66
C PRO A 101 -2.71 4.43 20.57
N ILE A 102 -3.05 4.04 19.36
CA ILE A 102 -2.13 4.14 18.23
C ILE A 102 -2.01 5.56 17.70
N ASP A 103 -2.83 6.48 18.17
CA ASP A 103 -3.01 7.80 17.55
C ASP A 103 -1.71 8.54 17.24
N ASP A 104 -0.75 8.48 18.15
CA ASP A 104 0.53 9.17 17.95
C ASP A 104 1.45 8.48 16.97
N LEU A 105 1.14 7.26 16.58
CA LEU A 105 1.96 6.47 15.68
C LEU A 105 1.44 6.46 14.24
N VAL A 106 0.29 7.06 14.02
CA VAL A 106 -0.31 7.10 12.69
C VAL A 106 0.46 8.08 11.82
N GLN A 107 0.85 7.60 10.64
CA GLN A 107 1.58 8.42 9.66
C GLN A 107 0.67 8.80 8.51
N ASN A 108 1.04 9.83 7.77
CA ASN A 108 0.33 10.17 6.55
C ASN A 108 0.48 9.04 5.55
N ALA A 109 -0.61 8.68 4.92
CA ALA A 109 -0.56 7.70 3.84
C ALA A 109 0.15 8.35 2.65
N GLY A 110 1.20 7.70 2.15
CA GLY A 110 2.03 8.27 1.11
C GLY A 110 1.45 8.13 -0.29
N ALA A 111 0.55 7.17 -0.50
CA ALA A 111 0.03 6.91 -1.83
C ALA A 111 -1.45 6.52 -1.71
N VAL A 112 -2.33 7.48 -1.97
CA VAL A 112 -3.78 7.30 -1.86
C VAL A 112 -4.39 7.62 -3.21
N PHE A 113 -5.16 6.69 -3.75
CA PHE A 113 -5.73 6.83 -5.08
C PHE A 113 -7.15 6.29 -5.13
N PRO A 114 -8.01 6.86 -6.01
CA PRO A 114 -9.31 6.26 -6.25
C PRO A 114 -9.18 4.97 -7.06
N PRO A 115 -10.21 4.11 -7.06
CA PRO A 115 -10.11 2.81 -7.72
C PRO A 115 -9.99 2.88 -9.23
N GLU A 116 -10.41 3.96 -9.86
CA GLU A 116 -10.32 4.11 -11.30
C GLU A 116 -8.96 4.62 -11.78
N THR A 117 -8.01 4.87 -10.86
CA THR A 117 -6.67 5.30 -11.21
C THR A 117 -5.96 4.20 -12.00
N SER A 118 -5.28 4.56 -13.08
CA SER A 118 -4.53 3.59 -13.85
C SER A 118 -3.27 3.16 -13.11
N LEU A 119 -2.86 1.93 -13.36
CA LEU A 119 -1.66 1.39 -12.72
C LEU A 119 -0.44 2.24 -13.07
N ASP A 120 -0.39 2.73 -14.30
CA ASP A 120 0.73 3.55 -14.75
C ASP A 120 0.94 4.79 -13.87
N GLU A 121 -0.15 5.41 -13.44
CA GLU A 121 -0.06 6.59 -12.59
C GLU A 121 0.50 6.29 -11.21
N THR A 122 0.39 5.06 -10.76
CA THR A 122 0.83 4.67 -9.41
C THR A 122 2.27 4.18 -9.37
N MET A 123 2.90 3.95 -10.52
CA MET A 123 4.24 3.38 -10.56
C MET A 123 5.27 4.18 -9.78
N PRO A 124 5.30 5.52 -9.87
CA PRO A 124 6.27 6.27 -9.07
C PRO A 124 6.13 6.01 -7.57
N SER A 125 4.91 5.88 -7.07
CA SER A 125 4.68 5.60 -5.65
C SER A 125 5.16 4.21 -5.28
N LEU A 126 4.89 3.23 -6.13
CA LEU A 126 5.34 1.85 -5.89
C LEU A 126 6.86 1.75 -5.90
N THR A 127 7.52 2.41 -6.84
CA THR A 127 8.97 2.37 -6.92
C THR A 127 9.62 3.11 -5.75
N ALA A 128 8.91 4.09 -5.18
CA ALA A 128 9.37 4.79 -3.99
C ALA A 128 9.18 3.96 -2.71
N GLY A 129 8.51 2.83 -2.81
CA GLY A 129 8.35 1.93 -1.68
C GLY A 129 7.02 2.04 -0.95
N TYR A 130 6.08 2.83 -1.46
CA TYR A 130 4.78 2.98 -0.81
C TYR A 130 3.83 1.87 -1.18
N ALA A 131 3.01 1.46 -0.22
CA ALA A 131 1.83 0.67 -0.54
C ALA A 131 0.76 1.63 -1.06
N LEU A 132 -0.06 1.15 -1.97
CA LEU A 132 -1.14 1.96 -2.53
C LEU A 132 -2.40 1.72 -1.72
N ILE A 133 -2.99 2.79 -1.19
CA ILE A 133 -4.25 2.69 -0.49
C ILE A 133 -5.33 3.18 -1.44
N VAL A 134 -6.29 2.31 -1.73
CA VAL A 134 -7.37 2.64 -2.63
C VAL A 134 -8.54 3.14 -1.82
N VAL A 135 -9.02 4.33 -2.15
CA VAL A 135 -10.04 5.03 -1.38
C VAL A 135 -11.22 5.38 -2.27
N GLU A 136 -12.41 5.15 -1.75
CA GLU A 136 -13.63 5.55 -2.42
C GLU A 136 -14.54 6.22 -1.40
N ASN A 137 -15.02 7.42 -1.70
CA ASN A 137 -15.84 8.20 -0.78
C ASN A 137 -15.14 8.41 0.57
N SER A 138 -13.85 8.71 0.50
CA SER A 138 -12.98 8.97 1.66
C SER A 138 -12.71 7.74 2.52
N GLN A 139 -13.23 6.57 2.15
CA GLN A 139 -13.02 5.35 2.91
C GLN A 139 -12.09 4.41 2.18
N PRO A 140 -11.14 3.79 2.89
CA PRO A 140 -10.25 2.82 2.25
C PRO A 140 -11.04 1.57 1.87
N ILE A 141 -10.86 1.11 0.64
CA ILE A 141 -11.52 -0.10 0.16
C ILE A 141 -10.52 -1.19 -0.15
N GLY A 142 -9.22 -0.89 -0.18
CA GLY A 142 -8.22 -1.89 -0.41
C GLY A 142 -6.83 -1.33 -0.27
N ILE A 143 -5.86 -2.24 -0.22
CA ILE A 143 -4.45 -1.89 -0.18
C ILE A 143 -3.69 -2.79 -1.14
N LEU A 144 -2.78 -2.22 -1.91
CA LEU A 144 -2.00 -2.95 -2.90
C LEU A 144 -0.52 -2.70 -2.66
N THR A 145 0.25 -3.77 -2.67
CA THR A 145 1.69 -3.70 -2.48
C THR A 145 2.39 -4.04 -3.79
N LYS A 146 3.71 -3.87 -3.81
CA LYS A 146 4.49 -4.23 -4.99
C LYS A 146 4.28 -5.69 -5.37
N ILE A 147 4.19 -6.58 -4.38
CA ILE A 147 4.03 -8.00 -4.70
C ILE A 147 2.66 -8.27 -5.32
N ASP A 148 1.63 -7.54 -4.88
CA ASP A 148 0.31 -7.69 -5.47
C ASP A 148 0.32 -7.29 -6.94
N VAL A 149 1.02 -6.21 -7.26
CA VAL A 149 1.14 -5.74 -8.63
C VAL A 149 1.94 -6.73 -9.47
N LEU A 150 3.06 -7.23 -8.92
CA LEU A 150 3.88 -8.21 -9.62
C LEU A 150 3.08 -9.47 -9.94
N ASP A 151 2.32 -9.95 -8.98
CA ASP A 151 1.52 -11.16 -9.19
C ASP A 151 0.48 -10.95 -10.28
N TYR A 152 -0.15 -9.78 -10.29
CA TYR A 152 -1.15 -9.47 -11.28
C TYR A 152 -0.54 -9.41 -12.69
N VAL A 153 0.58 -8.68 -12.80
CA VAL A 153 1.26 -8.52 -14.08
C VAL A 153 1.82 -9.85 -14.58
N ALA A 154 2.40 -10.65 -13.68
CA ALA A 154 2.93 -11.95 -14.04
C ALA A 154 1.83 -12.87 -14.57
N GLY A 155 0.63 -12.74 -14.03
CA GLY A 155 -0.49 -13.54 -14.50
C GLY A 155 -0.96 -13.19 -15.91
N LYS A 156 -0.53 -12.02 -16.43
CA LYS A 156 -0.88 -11.59 -17.77
C LYS A 156 0.13 -12.07 -18.82
N ILE A 157 1.27 -12.52 -18.39
CA ILE A 157 2.31 -13.01 -19.27
C ILE A 157 2.14 -14.49 -19.51
#